data_39e2aec63214a4440e973853ccc8a205
#
_entry.id   39e2aec63214a4440e973853ccc8a205
#
_cell.length_a   1.000
_cell.length_b   1.000
_cell.length_c   1.000
_cell.angle_alpha   90.00
_cell.angle_beta   90.00
_cell.angle_gamma   90.00
#
_symmetry.space_group_name_H-M   'P 1'
#
loop_
_entity.id
_entity.type
_entity.pdbx_description
1 polymer ?
#
loop_
_entity_poly.entity_id
_entity_poly.type
_entity_poly.pdbx_seq_one_letter_code
_entity_poly.pdbx_strand_id
1 'polypeptide(L)'
;IIENNPAQNDNLLEVPLERDISVRVQTADLAKVPHLLVAGSTGNGKSVAINGIITSILMRAKPHEVKLMMVDPKMVELNVYNGIPHLLTPVVTNPRRAAQALQKVVKEMEERYEKFAAAGVRNITGYNDMIRKRNLETGEKHPILPFIVVIVDELADLMMVASNEVEDAIIR
;
A
#
# COMPACT_ATOMS: atom_id res chain seq x y z
N ILE A 1 1.69 -19.01 6.15
CA ILE A 1 0.90 -17.98 6.87
C ILE A 1 -0.34 -17.62 6.07
N ILE A 2 -0.20 -17.31 4.78
CA ILE A 2 -1.33 -16.95 3.92
C ILE A 2 -2.30 -18.12 3.75
N GLU A 3 -1.78 -19.33 3.58
CA GLU A 3 -2.57 -20.55 3.46
C GLU A 3 -3.43 -20.85 4.69
N ASN A 4 -2.96 -20.45 5.86
CA ASN A 4 -3.68 -20.66 7.10
C ASN A 4 -4.68 -19.54 7.43
N ASN A 5 -4.69 -18.45 6.63
CA ASN A 5 -5.57 -17.30 6.86
C ASN A 5 -6.23 -16.79 5.57
N PRO A 6 -6.55 -17.64 4.58
CA PRO A 6 -7.00 -17.14 3.28
C PRO A 6 -8.48 -16.78 3.23
N ALA A 7 -9.29 -17.29 4.13
CA ALA A 7 -10.74 -17.25 3.96
C ALA A 7 -11.48 -16.46 5.05
N GLN A 8 -10.78 -15.89 6.00
CA GLN A 8 -11.42 -15.28 7.17
C GLN A 8 -11.82 -13.83 6.96
N ASN A 9 -11.45 -13.22 5.84
CA ASN A 9 -11.60 -11.78 5.74
C ASN A 9 -11.66 -11.29 4.30
N ASP A 10 -12.73 -10.55 4.01
CA ASP A 10 -12.90 -9.84 2.73
C ASP A 10 -12.09 -8.54 2.68
N ASN A 11 -11.35 -8.20 3.75
CA ASN A 11 -10.53 -7.00 3.82
C ASN A 11 -9.24 -7.18 3.02
N LEU A 12 -9.14 -6.44 1.91
CA LEU A 12 -8.01 -6.52 0.97
C LEU A 12 -6.67 -6.10 1.57
N LEU A 13 -6.69 -5.25 2.59
CA LEU A 13 -5.49 -4.71 3.23
C LEU A 13 -5.17 -5.36 4.57
N GLU A 14 -5.88 -6.39 4.97
CA GLU A 14 -5.47 -7.20 6.11
C GLU A 14 -4.33 -8.12 5.70
N VAL A 15 -3.19 -7.97 6.34
CA VAL A 15 -1.97 -8.67 5.98
C VAL A 15 -1.43 -9.47 7.16
N PRO A 16 -0.87 -10.67 6.91
CA PRO A 16 -0.20 -11.44 7.96
C PRO A 16 1.13 -10.78 8.31
N LEU A 17 1.42 -10.68 9.60
CA LEU A 17 2.71 -10.17 10.08
C LEU A 17 3.65 -11.31 10.44
N GLU A 18 3.23 -12.14 11.38
CA GLU A 18 4.03 -13.26 11.88
C GLU A 18 3.15 -14.23 12.64
N ARG A 19 3.74 -15.35 13.05
CA ARG A 19 3.12 -16.26 14.01
C ARG A 19 3.62 -15.94 15.42
N ASP A 20 2.71 -15.90 16.37
CA ASP A 20 3.08 -15.74 17.77
C ASP A 20 3.61 -17.05 18.38
N ILE A 21 3.93 -17.03 19.68
CA ILE A 21 4.41 -18.20 20.43
C ILE A 21 3.38 -19.35 20.40
N SER A 22 2.09 -19.03 20.29
CA SER A 22 1.00 -19.99 20.20
C SER A 22 0.75 -20.50 18.78
N VAL A 23 1.60 -20.15 17.82
CA VAL A 23 1.46 -20.48 16.39
C VAL A 23 0.22 -19.84 15.75
N ARG A 24 -0.30 -18.78 16.35
CA ARG A 24 -1.39 -17.99 15.77
C ARG A 24 -0.84 -16.99 14.78
N VAL A 25 -1.55 -16.80 13.67
CA VAL A 25 -1.20 -15.79 12.68
C VAL A 25 -1.61 -14.42 13.20
N GLN A 26 -0.63 -13.52 13.35
CA GLN A 26 -0.88 -12.12 13.66
C GLN A 26 -1.11 -11.35 12.38
N THR A 27 -2.16 -10.56 12.32
CA THR A 27 -2.51 -9.77 11.14
C THR A 27 -2.64 -8.30 11.49
N ALA A 28 -2.54 -7.45 10.48
CA ALA A 28 -2.81 -6.03 10.59
C ALA A 28 -3.64 -5.55 9.40
N ASP A 29 -4.56 -4.64 9.65
CA ASP A 29 -5.33 -3.97 8.60
C ASP A 29 -4.61 -2.67 8.21
N LEU A 30 -3.96 -2.66 7.06
CA LEU A 30 -3.21 -1.51 6.57
C LEU A 30 -4.10 -0.29 6.29
N ALA A 31 -5.38 -0.48 6.07
CA ALA A 31 -6.30 0.63 5.89
C ALA A 31 -6.52 1.44 7.17
N LYS A 32 -6.30 0.82 8.33
CA LYS A 32 -6.47 1.45 9.66
C LYS A 32 -5.15 1.91 10.27
N VAL A 33 -4.02 1.49 9.71
CA VAL A 33 -2.68 1.82 10.21
C VAL A 33 -2.07 2.84 9.25
N PRO A 34 -1.81 4.09 9.68
CA PRO A 34 -1.22 5.08 8.79
C PRO A 34 0.19 4.70 8.33
N HIS A 35 0.99 4.13 9.22
CA HIS A 35 2.33 3.66 8.89
C HIS A 35 2.62 2.35 9.62
N LEU A 36 3.22 1.41 8.94
CA LEU A 36 3.72 0.17 9.51
C LEU A 36 5.24 0.14 9.36
N LEU A 37 5.94 0.09 10.49
CA LEU A 37 7.39 -0.06 10.48
C LEU A 37 7.78 -1.53 10.67
N VAL A 38 8.48 -2.06 9.68
CA VAL A 38 9.12 -3.37 9.76
C VAL A 38 10.62 -3.16 9.74
N ALA A 39 11.27 -3.45 10.85
CA ALA A 39 12.70 -3.24 11.02
C ALA A 39 13.47 -4.56 10.96
N GLY A 40 14.70 -4.48 10.47
CA GLY A 40 15.59 -5.62 10.36
C GLY A 40 16.62 -5.41 9.25
N SER A 41 17.65 -6.23 9.22
CA SER A 41 18.62 -6.22 8.14
C SER A 41 18.14 -7.07 6.97
N THR A 42 18.68 -6.80 5.79
CA THR A 42 18.43 -7.57 4.57
C THR A 42 18.69 -9.06 4.80
N GLY A 43 17.79 -9.91 4.30
CA GLY A 43 17.91 -11.36 4.45
C GLY A 43 17.36 -11.94 5.75
N ASN A 44 16.90 -11.09 6.66
CA ASN A 44 16.27 -11.49 7.93
C ASN A 44 14.74 -11.48 7.84
N GLY A 45 14.08 -11.54 9.00
CA GLY A 45 12.61 -11.51 9.09
C GLY A 45 11.94 -10.32 8.39
N LYS A 46 12.66 -9.21 8.17
CA LYS A 46 12.17 -8.07 7.41
C LYS A 46 11.77 -8.44 5.98
N SER A 47 12.63 -9.15 5.24
CA SER A 47 12.33 -9.58 3.87
C SER A 47 11.15 -10.53 3.82
N VAL A 48 11.06 -11.44 4.77
CA VAL A 48 9.94 -12.37 4.90
C VAL A 48 8.64 -11.62 5.17
N ALA A 49 8.67 -10.64 6.08
CA ALA A 49 7.49 -9.85 6.41
C ALA A 49 7.00 -9.02 5.21
N ILE A 50 7.90 -8.34 4.50
CA ILE A 50 7.56 -7.54 3.33
C ILE A 50 6.98 -8.43 2.22
N ASN A 51 7.61 -9.55 1.92
CA ASN A 51 7.14 -10.49 0.91
C ASN A 51 5.76 -11.07 1.29
N GLY A 52 5.54 -11.35 2.57
CA GLY A 52 4.25 -11.81 3.07
C GLY A 52 3.14 -10.78 2.86
N ILE A 53 3.42 -9.51 3.13
CA ILE A 53 2.49 -8.41 2.91
C ILE A 53 2.14 -8.29 1.42
N ILE A 54 3.14 -8.22 0.56
CA ILE A 54 2.94 -8.08 -0.88
C ILE A 54 2.16 -9.27 -1.44
N THR A 55 2.56 -10.49 -1.10
CA THR A 55 1.91 -11.71 -1.57
C THR A 55 0.46 -11.77 -1.13
N SER A 56 0.17 -11.39 0.11
CA SER A 56 -1.21 -11.33 0.62
C SER A 56 -2.07 -10.38 -0.21
N ILE A 57 -1.56 -9.21 -0.53
CA ILE A 57 -2.28 -8.24 -1.36
C ILE A 57 -2.50 -8.80 -2.77
N LEU A 58 -1.46 -9.36 -3.38
CA LEU A 58 -1.56 -9.91 -4.74
C LEU A 58 -2.54 -11.08 -4.85
N MET A 59 -2.68 -11.88 -3.80
CA MET A 59 -3.61 -13.00 -3.79
C MET A 59 -5.07 -12.58 -3.56
N ARG A 60 -5.31 -11.43 -2.92
CA ARG A 60 -6.66 -11.01 -2.53
C ARG A 60 -7.21 -9.86 -3.34
N ALA A 61 -6.35 -8.99 -3.87
CA ALA A 61 -6.76 -7.76 -4.52
C ALA A 61 -6.47 -7.77 -6.01
N LYS A 62 -7.41 -7.26 -6.78
CA LYS A 62 -7.21 -7.00 -8.20
C LYS A 62 -6.49 -5.67 -8.41
N PRO A 63 -5.84 -5.46 -9.58
CA PRO A 63 -5.11 -4.22 -9.84
C PRO A 63 -5.94 -2.93 -9.76
N HIS A 64 -7.24 -3.00 -9.98
CA HIS A 64 -8.11 -1.84 -9.83
C HIS A 64 -8.59 -1.60 -8.39
N GLU A 65 -8.35 -2.55 -7.50
CA GLU A 65 -8.73 -2.46 -6.09
C GLU A 65 -7.59 -1.94 -5.22
N VAL A 66 -6.35 -2.37 -5.50
CA VAL A 66 -5.15 -1.95 -4.78
C VAL A 66 -4.03 -1.66 -5.76
N LYS A 67 -3.45 -0.48 -5.65
CA LYS A 67 -2.23 -0.09 -6.37
C LYS A 67 -1.06 -0.05 -5.41
N LEU A 68 0.11 -0.43 -5.91
CA LEU A 68 1.34 -0.48 -5.14
C LEU A 68 2.38 0.49 -5.71
N MET A 69 3.07 1.19 -4.84
CA MET A 69 4.30 1.91 -5.16
C MET A 69 5.42 1.33 -4.30
N MET A 70 6.45 0.85 -4.93
CA MET A 70 7.60 0.23 -4.26
C MET A 70 8.85 1.05 -4.47
N VAL A 71 9.58 1.27 -3.40
CA VAL A 71 10.85 2.01 -3.39
C VAL A 71 11.93 1.11 -2.82
N ASP A 72 12.96 0.83 -3.62
CA ASP A 72 14.08 -0.02 -3.25
C ASP A 72 15.39 0.60 -3.76
N PRO A 73 16.03 1.49 -2.97
CA PRO A 73 17.22 2.20 -3.42
C PRO A 73 18.42 1.29 -3.72
N LYS A 74 18.51 0.15 -3.06
CA LYS A 74 19.62 -0.80 -3.23
C LYS A 74 19.37 -1.87 -4.28
N MET A 75 18.14 -1.98 -4.80
CA MET A 75 17.75 -2.96 -5.80
C MET A 75 17.96 -4.42 -5.36
N VAL A 76 17.72 -4.73 -4.10
CA VAL A 76 18.01 -6.07 -3.54
C VAL A 76 16.77 -6.86 -3.14
N GLU A 77 15.65 -6.18 -2.84
CA GLU A 77 14.47 -6.83 -2.24
C GLU A 77 13.25 -6.84 -3.16
N LEU A 78 12.95 -5.71 -3.81
CA LEU A 78 11.66 -5.48 -4.44
C LEU A 78 11.66 -5.61 -5.97
N ASN A 79 12.82 -5.68 -6.61
CA ASN A 79 12.92 -5.76 -8.07
C ASN A 79 12.19 -6.95 -8.68
N VAL A 80 12.06 -8.04 -7.94
CA VAL A 80 11.35 -9.24 -8.40
C VAL A 80 9.88 -8.98 -8.70
N TYR A 81 9.31 -7.90 -8.15
CA TYR A 81 7.91 -7.54 -8.37
C TYR A 81 7.68 -6.66 -9.59
N ASN A 82 8.73 -6.23 -10.29
CA ASN A 82 8.56 -5.49 -11.55
C ASN A 82 7.75 -6.32 -12.54
N GLY A 83 6.80 -5.66 -13.19
CA GLY A 83 5.91 -6.30 -14.13
C GLY A 83 4.56 -6.74 -13.59
N ILE A 84 4.35 -6.74 -12.27
CA ILE A 84 3.01 -7.01 -11.74
C ILE A 84 2.07 -5.85 -12.08
N PRO A 85 0.80 -6.15 -12.39
CA PRO A 85 -0.14 -5.12 -12.85
C PRO A 85 -0.58 -4.15 -11.76
N HIS A 86 -0.33 -4.45 -10.50
CA HIS A 86 -0.69 -3.61 -9.36
C HIS A 86 0.24 -2.38 -9.21
N LEU A 87 1.44 -2.41 -9.79
CA LEU A 87 2.38 -1.30 -9.66
C LEU A 87 1.90 -0.06 -10.40
N LEU A 88 1.95 1.10 -9.72
CA LEU A 88 1.72 2.39 -10.35
C LEU A 88 2.84 2.78 -11.31
N THR A 89 4.06 2.36 -11.00
CA THR A 89 5.28 2.60 -11.76
C THR A 89 6.23 1.43 -11.49
N PRO A 90 7.22 1.17 -12.34
CA PRO A 90 8.28 0.23 -11.98
C PRO A 90 8.89 0.56 -10.62
N VAL A 91 9.44 -0.42 -9.94
CA VAL A 91 10.07 -0.22 -8.63
C VAL A 91 11.06 0.95 -8.71
N VAL A 92 10.88 1.93 -7.85
CA VAL A 92 11.69 3.16 -7.84
C VAL A 92 13.00 2.87 -7.10
N THR A 93 14.11 3.07 -7.80
CA THR A 93 15.44 2.76 -7.27
C THR A 93 16.29 4.01 -6.99
N ASN A 94 15.94 5.13 -7.60
CA ASN A 94 16.65 6.39 -7.40
C ASN A 94 16.03 7.16 -6.21
N PRO A 95 16.79 7.55 -5.18
CA PRO A 95 16.24 8.22 -4.00
C PRO A 95 15.54 9.55 -4.30
N ARG A 96 16.02 10.33 -5.25
CA ARG A 96 15.38 11.60 -5.62
C ARG A 96 14.06 11.38 -6.34
N ARG A 97 14.00 10.40 -7.23
CA ARG A 97 12.75 10.00 -7.88
C ARG A 97 11.75 9.45 -6.86
N ALA A 98 12.25 8.73 -5.86
CA ALA A 98 11.41 8.24 -4.77
C ALA A 98 10.77 9.39 -4.00
N ALA A 99 11.54 10.42 -3.65
CA ALA A 99 11.01 11.61 -2.98
C ALA A 99 9.92 12.28 -3.82
N GLN A 100 10.15 12.45 -5.12
CA GLN A 100 9.15 13.01 -6.05
C GLN A 100 7.90 12.14 -6.14
N ALA A 101 8.07 10.82 -6.18
CA ALA A 101 6.94 9.89 -6.22
C ALA A 101 6.11 9.94 -4.94
N LEU A 102 6.75 10.06 -3.78
CA LEU A 102 6.07 10.23 -2.49
C LEU A 102 5.28 11.54 -2.45
N GLN A 103 5.83 12.64 -2.98
CA GLN A 103 5.12 13.91 -3.08
C GLN A 103 3.88 13.80 -3.97
N LYS A 104 3.95 13.05 -5.06
CA LYS A 104 2.78 12.79 -5.92
C LYS A 104 1.71 11.98 -5.20
N VAL A 105 2.11 11.02 -4.38
CA VAL A 105 1.15 10.25 -3.56
C VAL A 105 0.45 11.16 -2.55
N VAL A 106 1.18 12.07 -1.90
CA VAL A 106 0.60 13.04 -0.99
C VAL A 106 -0.41 13.95 -1.70
N LYS A 107 -0.06 14.41 -2.90
CA LYS A 107 -0.97 15.21 -3.72
C LYS A 107 -2.24 14.45 -4.07
N GLU A 108 -2.11 13.19 -4.48
CA GLU A 108 -3.26 12.31 -4.74
C GLU A 108 -4.14 12.15 -3.50
N MET A 109 -3.54 12.00 -2.34
CA MET A 109 -4.25 11.92 -1.07
C MET A 109 -5.05 13.19 -0.79
N GLU A 110 -4.45 14.36 -0.98
CA GLU A 110 -5.11 15.65 -0.80
C GLU A 110 -6.27 15.82 -1.76
N GLU A 111 -6.10 15.47 -3.03
CA GLU A 111 -7.17 15.49 -4.04
C GLU A 111 -8.31 14.54 -3.69
N ARG A 112 -8.01 13.37 -3.12
CA ARG A 112 -9.02 12.42 -2.66
C ARG A 112 -9.82 12.96 -1.47
N TYR A 113 -9.17 13.62 -0.52
CA TYR A 113 -9.88 14.29 0.57
C TYR A 113 -10.87 15.34 0.07
N GLU A 114 -10.50 16.12 -0.95
CA GLU A 114 -11.41 17.05 -1.59
C GLU A 114 -12.61 16.36 -2.24
N LYS A 115 -12.38 15.24 -2.94
CA LYS A 115 -13.46 14.42 -3.51
C LYS A 115 -14.40 13.87 -2.44
N PHE A 116 -13.85 13.41 -1.33
CA PHE A 116 -14.64 12.87 -0.23
C PHE A 116 -15.49 13.97 0.40
N ALA A 117 -14.92 15.14 0.64
CA ALA A 117 -15.66 16.30 1.17
C ALA A 117 -16.79 16.72 0.24
N ALA A 118 -16.53 16.81 -1.07
CA ALA A 118 -17.54 17.17 -2.05
C ALA A 118 -18.67 16.15 -2.15
N ALA A 119 -18.36 14.86 -1.93
CA ALA A 119 -19.34 13.77 -1.96
C ALA A 119 -20.04 13.54 -0.61
N GLY A 120 -19.62 14.22 0.45
CA GLY A 120 -20.17 14.04 1.80
C GLY A 120 -19.80 12.72 2.45
N VAL A 121 -18.66 12.12 2.06
CA VAL A 121 -18.14 10.88 2.62
C VAL A 121 -16.85 11.13 3.39
N ARG A 122 -16.48 10.21 4.29
CA ARG A 122 -15.34 10.40 5.19
C ARG A 122 -14.06 9.72 4.71
N ASN A 123 -14.17 8.68 3.87
CA ASN A 123 -13.04 7.85 3.50
C ASN A 123 -13.28 7.18 2.14
N ILE A 124 -12.26 6.46 1.68
CA ILE A 124 -12.30 5.76 0.39
C ILE A 124 -13.39 4.67 0.35
N THR A 125 -13.61 3.97 1.45
CA THR A 125 -14.64 2.93 1.52
C THR A 125 -16.01 3.53 1.30
N GLY A 126 -16.34 4.60 2.00
CA GLY A 126 -17.60 5.31 1.81
C GLY A 126 -17.77 5.87 0.40
N TYR A 127 -16.70 6.42 -0.17
CA TYR A 127 -16.70 6.93 -1.54
C TYR A 127 -16.97 5.80 -2.55
N ASN A 128 -16.24 4.70 -2.44
CA ASN A 128 -16.40 3.57 -3.35
C ASN A 128 -17.79 2.93 -3.25
N ASP A 129 -18.33 2.81 -2.05
CA ASP A 129 -19.69 2.30 -1.85
C ASP A 129 -20.73 3.20 -2.52
N MET A 130 -20.55 4.52 -2.42
CA MET A 130 -21.39 5.49 -3.11
C MET A 130 -21.32 5.31 -4.63
N ILE A 131 -20.13 5.14 -5.19
CA ILE A 131 -19.96 4.93 -6.64
C ILE A 131 -20.62 3.62 -7.08
N ARG A 132 -20.40 2.54 -6.35
CA ARG A 132 -21.04 1.24 -6.67
C ARG A 132 -22.57 1.32 -6.65
N LYS A 133 -23.13 1.98 -5.64
CA LYS A 133 -24.56 2.19 -5.53
C LYS A 133 -25.10 3.00 -6.70
N ARG A 134 -24.43 4.09 -7.04
CA ARG A 134 -24.83 4.94 -8.18
C ARG A 134 -24.76 4.14 -9.49
N ASN A 135 -23.73 3.35 -9.70
CA ASN A 135 -23.61 2.49 -10.89
C ASN A 135 -24.77 1.49 -11.00
N LEU A 136 -25.18 0.89 -9.88
CA LEU A 136 -26.34 -0.02 -9.87
C LEU A 136 -27.64 0.71 -10.20
N GLU A 137 -27.85 1.94 -9.70
CA GLU A 137 -29.07 2.70 -9.92
C GLU A 137 -29.17 3.28 -11.34
N THR A 138 -28.04 3.69 -11.93
CA THR A 138 -28.02 4.39 -13.23
C THR A 138 -27.60 3.51 -14.40
N GLY A 139 -27.04 2.35 -14.16
CA GLY A 139 -26.44 1.52 -15.18
C GLY A 139 -25.08 2.03 -15.71
N GLU A 140 -24.58 3.12 -15.16
CA GLU A 140 -23.28 3.65 -15.51
C GLU A 140 -22.14 2.81 -14.91
N LYS A 141 -20.94 2.97 -15.44
CA LYS A 141 -19.74 2.23 -14.99
C LYS A 141 -18.61 3.18 -14.60
N HIS A 142 -18.85 4.01 -13.59
CA HIS A 142 -17.81 4.86 -13.04
C HIS A 142 -16.81 4.01 -12.24
N PRO A 143 -15.50 4.25 -12.41
CA PRO A 143 -14.48 3.51 -11.67
C PRO A 143 -14.46 3.87 -10.19
N ILE A 144 -14.23 2.89 -9.35
CA ILE A 144 -13.92 3.11 -7.94
C ILE A 144 -12.46 3.59 -7.80
N LEU A 145 -12.13 4.16 -6.64
CA LEU A 145 -10.75 4.52 -6.33
C LEU A 145 -10.02 3.31 -5.73
N PRO A 146 -8.85 2.95 -6.24
CA PRO A 146 -8.04 1.91 -5.61
C PRO A 146 -7.41 2.43 -4.33
N PHE A 147 -7.18 1.54 -3.36
CA PHE A 147 -6.24 1.82 -2.28
C PHE A 147 -4.84 1.96 -2.87
N ILE A 148 -4.04 2.82 -2.28
CA ILE A 148 -2.62 2.98 -2.64
C ILE A 148 -1.78 2.59 -1.45
N VAL A 149 -0.95 1.55 -1.61
CA VAL A 149 -0.03 1.09 -0.59
C VAL A 149 1.40 1.40 -1.05
N VAL A 150 2.13 2.10 -0.21
CA VAL A 150 3.52 2.48 -0.48
C VAL A 150 4.43 1.62 0.39
N ILE A 151 5.36 0.92 -0.26
CA ILE A 151 6.35 0.08 0.41
C ILE A 151 7.73 0.66 0.16
N VAL A 152 8.42 1.01 1.22
CA VAL A 152 9.76 1.59 1.17
C VAL A 152 10.73 0.63 1.85
N ASP A 153 11.69 0.11 1.10
CA ASP A 153 12.81 -0.64 1.63
C ASP A 153 13.97 0.34 1.90
N GLU A 154 14.58 0.24 3.07
CA GLU A 154 15.69 1.11 3.47
C GLU A 154 15.33 2.61 3.47
N LEU A 155 14.39 2.99 4.32
CA LEU A 155 14.00 4.41 4.48
C LEU A 155 15.20 5.31 4.80
N ALA A 156 16.19 4.79 5.53
CA ALA A 156 17.40 5.54 5.87
C ALA A 156 18.16 6.04 4.63
N ASP A 157 18.21 5.25 3.55
CA ASP A 157 18.89 5.66 2.32
C ASP A 157 18.17 6.82 1.62
N LEU A 158 16.84 6.87 1.70
CA LEU A 158 16.07 8.01 1.22
C LEU A 158 16.29 9.25 2.06
N MET A 159 16.36 9.10 3.38
CA MET A 159 16.57 10.21 4.31
C MET A 159 17.94 10.83 4.15
N MET A 160 18.95 10.08 3.72
CA MET A 160 20.28 10.61 3.45
C MET A 160 20.33 11.57 2.25
N VAL A 161 19.43 11.43 1.29
CA VAL A 161 19.44 12.19 0.03
C VAL A 161 18.39 13.28 -0.01
N ALA A 162 17.22 13.03 0.56
CA ALA A 162 16.04 13.89 0.43
C ALA A 162 15.24 13.90 1.74
N SER A 163 15.91 14.16 2.87
CA SER A 163 15.31 14.04 4.20
C SER A 163 14.07 14.90 4.39
N ASN A 164 14.10 16.16 3.96
CA ASN A 164 12.97 17.08 4.17
C ASN A 164 11.74 16.65 3.37
N GLU A 165 11.92 16.30 2.12
CA GLU A 165 10.82 15.89 1.24
C GLU A 165 10.20 14.58 1.69
N VAL A 166 11.01 13.61 2.10
CA VAL A 166 10.55 12.30 2.57
C VAL A 166 9.85 12.45 3.93
N GLU A 167 10.42 13.21 4.84
CA GLU A 167 9.83 13.47 6.16
C GLU A 167 8.48 14.17 6.02
N ASP A 168 8.39 15.21 5.20
CA ASP A 168 7.11 15.91 4.94
C ASP A 168 6.05 14.97 4.38
N ALA A 169 6.42 14.08 3.47
CA ALA A 169 5.50 13.10 2.89
C ALA A 169 4.98 12.10 3.93
N ILE A 170 5.83 11.66 4.86
CA ILE A 170 5.45 10.70 5.91
C ILE A 170 4.53 11.35 6.95
N ILE A 171 4.80 12.60 7.31
CA ILE A 171 3.99 13.34 8.31
C ILE A 171 2.58 13.62 7.80
N ARG A 172 2.41 13.87 6.52
CA ARG A 172 1.11 14.11 5.89
C ARG A 172 0.32 12.85 5.65
#